data_bf346f2738c51cb7c34cde814c3a1551
#
_entry.id   bf346f2738c51cb7c34cde814c3a1551
#
_cell.length_a   1.000
_cell.length_b   1.000
_cell.length_c   1.000
_cell.angle_alpha   90.00
_cell.angle_beta   90.00
_cell.angle_gamma   90.00
#
_symmetry.space_group_name_H-M   'P 1'
#
loop_
_entity.id
_entity.type
_entity.pdbx_description
1 polymer ?
#
loop_
_entity_poly.entity_id
_entity_poly.type
_entity_poly.pdbx_seq_one_letter_code
_entity_poly.pdbx_strand_id
1 'polypeptide(L)'
;GKDNEKLLRAIHEIKPDAILIGGDVLNAHPGASVEEALSFLEKLTAYPLYYANGNHEQRLLLYPEKYGSMGSDYEEGLQKLGISRMINETRVLDRYAVSITGCEVDRQYYKRFHKVPMKKEYLEGLLPEGRQDCFQILLAHNPDYFPAYAAWGADLVLSGHLHGGVIRLPLLGGVISPRLHLFPRYDGGKFTCGNSTMIVSRGLGMHTIPFRFNNPGELVDITIRKRKNNGSIGKTAGI
;
A
#
# COMPACT_ATOMS: atom_id res chain seq x y z
N GLY A 1 -8.13 7.62 -16.14
CA GLY A 1 -9.22 8.04 -17.03
C GLY A 1 -10.05 9.11 -16.33
N LYS A 2 -10.76 9.96 -17.06
CA LYS A 2 -11.65 10.94 -16.45
C LYS A 2 -12.59 10.21 -15.49
N ASP A 3 -12.67 10.67 -14.25
CA ASP A 3 -13.61 10.30 -13.17
C ASP A 3 -13.47 8.92 -12.54
N ASN A 4 -12.43 8.15 -12.85
CA ASN A 4 -12.21 6.81 -12.27
C ASN A 4 -13.41 5.84 -12.39
N GLU A 5 -14.39 6.09 -13.28
CA GLU A 5 -15.63 5.33 -13.41
C GLU A 5 -15.42 3.82 -13.60
N LYS A 6 -14.46 3.44 -14.44
CA LYS A 6 -14.16 2.01 -14.68
C LYS A 6 -13.69 1.32 -13.41
N LEU A 7 -12.87 2.00 -12.61
CA LEU A 7 -12.38 1.50 -11.34
C LEU A 7 -13.52 1.36 -10.33
N LEU A 8 -14.34 2.41 -10.19
CA LEU A 8 -15.49 2.39 -9.27
C LEU A 8 -16.48 1.31 -9.64
N ARG A 9 -16.74 1.12 -10.94
CA ARG A 9 -17.60 0.03 -11.43
C ARG A 9 -17.05 -1.34 -11.07
N ALA A 10 -15.74 -1.57 -11.29
CA ALA A 10 -15.07 -2.81 -10.91
C ALA A 10 -15.16 -3.10 -9.40
N ILE A 11 -14.94 -2.07 -8.56
CA ILE A 11 -15.11 -2.19 -7.11
C ILE A 11 -16.56 -2.56 -6.75
N HIS A 12 -17.54 -1.91 -7.39
CA HIS A 12 -18.95 -2.20 -7.16
C HIS A 12 -19.35 -3.62 -7.59
N GLU A 13 -18.77 -4.14 -8.66
CA GLU A 13 -19.00 -5.51 -9.13
C GLU A 13 -18.39 -6.55 -8.17
N ILE A 14 -17.20 -6.28 -7.64
CA ILE A 14 -16.52 -7.13 -6.64
C ILE A 14 -17.28 -7.17 -5.32
N LYS A 15 -17.87 -6.05 -4.88
CA LYS A 15 -18.54 -5.87 -3.57
C LYS A 15 -17.63 -6.30 -2.41
N PRO A 16 -16.48 -5.66 -2.23
CA PRO A 16 -15.51 -6.09 -1.23
C PRO A 16 -16.03 -5.86 0.20
N ASP A 17 -15.62 -6.71 1.14
CA ASP A 17 -15.85 -6.51 2.58
C ASP A 17 -15.06 -5.32 3.15
N ALA A 18 -13.94 -4.96 2.53
CA ALA A 18 -13.10 -3.83 2.87
C ALA A 18 -12.22 -3.39 1.69
N ILE A 19 -11.84 -2.11 1.67
CA ILE A 19 -10.87 -1.54 0.74
C ILE A 19 -9.60 -1.20 1.51
N LEU A 20 -8.45 -1.73 1.05
CA LEU A 20 -7.14 -1.48 1.62
C LEU A 20 -6.35 -0.56 0.69
N ILE A 21 -5.92 0.59 1.19
CA ILE A 21 -5.17 1.60 0.44
C ILE A 21 -3.74 1.63 0.98
N GLY A 22 -2.79 1.24 0.14
CA GLY A 22 -1.36 1.15 0.49
C GLY A 22 -0.57 2.44 0.27
N GLY A 23 -1.24 3.61 0.17
CA GLY A 23 -0.60 4.92 0.06
C GLY A 23 -0.48 5.46 -1.37
N ASP A 24 0.04 6.70 -1.44
CA ASP A 24 0.23 7.48 -2.67
C ASP A 24 -1.08 7.70 -3.45
N VAL A 25 -2.19 7.97 -2.74
CA VAL A 25 -3.46 8.42 -3.35
C VAL A 25 -3.29 9.81 -3.93
N LEU A 26 -2.54 10.66 -3.23
CA LEU A 26 -2.19 12.00 -3.66
C LEU A 26 -0.76 12.03 -4.20
N ASN A 27 -0.57 12.65 -5.36
CA ASN A 27 0.76 12.92 -5.88
C ASN A 27 1.29 14.25 -5.32
N ALA A 28 2.16 14.18 -4.29
CA ALA A 28 2.69 15.37 -3.64
C ALA A 28 3.70 16.10 -4.54
N HIS A 29 3.21 17.05 -5.31
CA HIS A 29 4.00 18.10 -5.97
C HIS A 29 3.31 19.45 -5.73
N PRO A 30 4.05 20.58 -5.69
CA PRO A 30 3.44 21.90 -5.56
C PRO A 30 2.37 22.14 -6.63
N GLY A 31 1.15 22.52 -6.20
CA GLY A 31 0.00 22.71 -7.09
C GLY A 31 -0.76 21.43 -7.48
N ALA A 32 -0.48 20.27 -6.84
CA ALA A 32 -1.36 19.11 -6.97
C ALA A 32 -2.71 19.39 -6.32
N SER A 33 -3.78 18.89 -6.93
CA SER A 33 -5.12 19.04 -6.38
C SER A 33 -5.35 18.04 -5.24
N VAL A 34 -5.58 18.57 -4.05
CA VAL A 34 -6.02 17.82 -2.87
C VAL A 34 -7.48 17.37 -3.07
N GLU A 35 -8.29 18.20 -3.70
CA GLU A 35 -9.71 17.95 -3.96
C GLU A 35 -9.93 16.73 -4.87
N GLU A 36 -9.07 16.52 -5.87
CA GLU A 36 -9.17 15.33 -6.73
C GLU A 36 -8.99 14.03 -5.94
N ALA A 37 -8.01 14.02 -5.02
CA ALA A 37 -7.76 12.86 -4.16
C ALA A 37 -8.92 12.63 -3.19
N LEU A 38 -9.43 13.69 -2.55
CA LEU A 38 -10.56 13.62 -1.62
C LEU A 38 -11.86 13.21 -2.33
N SER A 39 -12.15 13.77 -3.51
CA SER A 39 -13.33 13.38 -4.31
C SER A 39 -13.27 11.92 -4.76
N PHE A 40 -12.09 11.38 -5.01
CA PHE A 40 -11.94 9.94 -5.27
C PHE A 40 -12.22 9.11 -4.02
N LEU A 41 -11.65 9.48 -2.87
CA LEU A 41 -11.85 8.78 -1.61
C LEU A 41 -13.30 8.82 -1.13
N GLU A 42 -13.99 9.94 -1.31
CA GLU A 42 -15.41 10.10 -1.00
C GLU A 42 -16.27 9.02 -1.66
N LYS A 43 -15.99 8.70 -2.93
CA LYS A 43 -16.73 7.65 -3.68
C LYS A 43 -16.49 6.24 -3.13
N LEU A 44 -15.51 6.04 -2.27
CA LEU A 44 -15.19 4.77 -1.65
C LEU A 44 -15.73 4.63 -0.22
N THR A 45 -16.26 5.69 0.39
CA THR A 45 -16.72 5.70 1.80
C THR A 45 -17.91 4.78 2.08
N ALA A 46 -18.58 4.27 1.04
CA ALA A 46 -19.60 3.22 1.19
C ALA A 46 -19.04 1.88 1.69
N TYR A 47 -17.71 1.70 1.66
CA TYR A 47 -17.01 0.51 2.12
C TYR A 47 -16.12 0.83 3.32
N PRO A 48 -15.87 -0.13 4.25
CA PRO A 48 -14.81 0.02 5.24
C PRO A 48 -13.47 0.30 4.56
N LEU A 49 -12.82 1.44 4.90
CA LEU A 49 -11.54 1.87 4.33
C LEU A 49 -10.43 1.72 5.37
N TYR A 50 -9.33 1.09 4.96
CA TYR A 50 -8.08 1.02 5.73
C TYR A 50 -6.97 1.65 4.90
N TYR A 51 -6.54 2.85 5.30
CA TYR A 51 -5.65 3.69 4.52
C TYR A 51 -4.32 3.91 5.24
N ALA A 52 -3.23 3.38 4.70
CA ALA A 52 -1.86 3.66 5.15
C ALA A 52 -1.20 4.69 4.23
N ASN A 53 -0.29 5.49 4.77
CA ASN A 53 0.46 6.47 3.99
C ASN A 53 1.44 5.81 3.01
N GLY A 54 1.56 6.44 1.84
CA GLY A 54 2.74 6.31 1.00
C GLY A 54 3.77 7.42 1.28
N ASN A 55 4.81 7.47 0.47
CA ASN A 55 5.83 8.49 0.65
C ASN A 55 5.38 9.89 0.19
N HIS A 56 4.30 9.98 -0.58
CA HIS A 56 3.74 11.25 -1.01
C HIS A 56 2.96 11.91 0.14
N GLU A 57 2.08 11.20 0.82
CA GLU A 57 1.35 11.70 1.98
C GLU A 57 2.30 12.11 3.11
N GLN A 58 3.30 11.28 3.40
CA GLN A 58 4.31 11.58 4.43
C GLN A 58 5.03 12.90 4.16
N ARG A 59 5.40 13.17 2.89
CA ARG A 59 6.11 14.42 2.52
C ARG A 59 5.30 15.67 2.75
N LEU A 60 3.99 15.63 2.57
CA LEU A 60 3.13 16.79 2.77
C LEU A 60 3.22 17.32 4.20
N LEU A 61 3.31 16.42 5.17
CA LEU A 61 3.40 16.77 6.59
C LEU A 61 4.82 17.15 7.01
N LEU A 62 5.84 16.50 6.44
CA LEU A 62 7.24 16.72 6.83
C LEU A 62 7.86 17.97 6.21
N TYR A 63 7.32 18.49 5.10
CA TYR A 63 7.89 19.62 4.36
C TYR A 63 6.85 20.70 4.04
N PRO A 64 6.22 21.31 5.07
CA PRO A 64 5.21 22.34 4.86
C PRO A 64 5.76 23.57 4.11
N GLU A 65 7.05 23.85 4.26
CA GLU A 65 7.73 24.92 3.54
C GLU A 65 7.72 24.73 2.01
N LYS A 66 7.59 23.49 1.57
CA LYS A 66 7.53 23.12 0.15
C LYS A 66 6.11 22.98 -0.39
N TYR A 67 5.20 22.49 0.43
CA TYR A 67 3.85 22.11 0.03
C TYR A 67 2.77 23.06 0.54
N GLY A 68 3.13 24.07 1.34
CA GLY A 68 2.17 25.01 1.93
C GLY A 68 1.14 24.29 2.81
N SER A 69 -0.12 24.64 2.63
CA SER A 69 -1.26 24.06 3.38
C SER A 69 -1.73 22.69 2.88
N MET A 70 -1.16 22.17 1.79
CA MET A 70 -1.65 20.91 1.18
C MET A 70 -1.79 19.76 2.18
N GLY A 71 -0.85 19.65 3.15
CA GLY A 71 -0.89 18.61 4.17
C GLY A 71 -2.05 18.76 5.14
N SER A 72 -2.26 19.98 5.65
CA SER A 72 -3.39 20.31 6.54
C SER A 72 -4.74 20.22 5.83
N ASP A 73 -4.82 20.72 4.59
CA ASP A 73 -6.03 20.67 3.78
C ASP A 73 -6.45 19.22 3.48
N TYR A 74 -5.47 18.38 3.19
CA TYR A 74 -5.72 16.94 2.98
C TYR A 74 -6.21 16.26 4.25
N GLU A 75 -5.57 16.52 5.39
CA GLU A 75 -5.99 15.97 6.69
C GLU A 75 -7.40 16.40 7.07
N GLU A 76 -7.72 17.70 6.95
CA GLU A 76 -9.06 18.22 7.20
C GLU A 76 -10.11 17.59 6.28
N GLY A 77 -9.77 17.40 5.00
CA GLY A 77 -10.64 16.72 4.04
C GLY A 77 -10.91 15.28 4.42
N LEU A 78 -9.88 14.52 4.82
CA LEU A 78 -10.03 13.14 5.30
C LEU A 78 -10.92 13.06 6.53
N GLN A 79 -10.75 13.97 7.50
CA GLN A 79 -11.60 14.03 8.70
C GLN A 79 -13.06 14.29 8.34
N LYS A 80 -13.34 15.20 7.41
CA LYS A 80 -14.72 15.46 6.91
C LYS A 80 -15.36 14.23 6.28
N LEU A 81 -14.56 13.39 5.64
CA LEU A 81 -15.00 12.12 5.04
C LEU A 81 -15.07 10.96 6.06
N GLY A 82 -14.67 11.18 7.30
CA GLY A 82 -14.58 10.13 8.32
C GLY A 82 -13.48 9.12 8.06
N ILE A 83 -12.46 9.46 7.25
CA ILE A 83 -11.35 8.59 6.91
C ILE A 83 -10.17 8.88 7.84
N SER A 84 -9.73 7.86 8.57
CA SER A 84 -8.52 7.91 9.42
C SER A 84 -7.37 7.18 8.74
N ARG A 85 -6.21 7.84 8.65
CA ARG A 85 -4.99 7.20 8.16
C ARG A 85 -4.36 6.37 9.25
N MET A 86 -3.93 5.18 8.90
CA MET A 86 -3.25 4.24 9.79
C MET A 86 -1.74 4.52 9.75
N ILE A 87 -1.27 5.37 10.65
CA ILE A 87 0.16 5.72 10.76
C ILE A 87 0.74 4.94 11.93
N ASN A 88 1.40 3.82 11.62
CA ASN A 88 1.98 2.90 12.61
C ASN A 88 0.95 2.41 13.65
N GLU A 89 -0.24 2.17 13.18
CA GLU A 89 -1.38 1.70 13.97
C GLU A 89 -1.92 0.38 13.45
N THR A 90 -2.58 -0.38 14.34
CA THR A 90 -3.26 -1.63 14.02
C THR A 90 -4.76 -1.51 14.25
N ARG A 91 -5.54 -2.02 13.33
CA ARG A 91 -6.99 -2.27 13.48
C ARG A 91 -7.24 -3.76 13.47
N VAL A 92 -7.99 -4.24 14.47
CA VAL A 92 -8.32 -5.66 14.60
C VAL A 92 -9.76 -5.88 14.15
N LEU A 93 -9.95 -6.86 13.30
CA LEU A 93 -11.23 -7.34 12.81
C LEU A 93 -11.54 -8.67 13.48
N ASP A 94 -11.95 -8.62 14.75
CA ASP A 94 -12.12 -9.81 15.60
C ASP A 94 -13.02 -10.87 14.96
N ARG A 95 -14.11 -10.46 14.29
CA ARG A 95 -15.02 -11.35 13.57
C ARG A 95 -14.29 -12.27 12.57
N TYR A 96 -13.21 -11.77 11.95
CA TYR A 96 -12.46 -12.48 10.92
C TYR A 96 -11.13 -13.05 11.45
N ALA A 97 -10.76 -12.74 12.68
CA ALA A 97 -9.42 -12.98 13.23
C ALA A 97 -8.32 -12.43 12.29
N VAL A 98 -8.48 -11.18 11.83
CA VAL A 98 -7.56 -10.44 10.96
C VAL A 98 -7.13 -9.18 11.67
N SER A 99 -5.85 -8.86 11.62
CA SER A 99 -5.31 -7.54 11.98
C SER A 99 -4.76 -6.85 10.75
N ILE A 100 -5.00 -5.54 10.64
CA ILE A 100 -4.48 -4.70 9.58
C ILE A 100 -3.62 -3.63 10.24
N THR A 101 -2.34 -3.56 9.85
CA THR A 101 -1.38 -2.58 10.37
C THR A 101 -0.90 -1.68 9.24
N GLY A 102 -1.02 -0.36 9.41
CA GLY A 102 -0.40 0.62 8.53
C GLY A 102 1.06 0.85 8.94
N CYS A 103 1.98 0.79 7.99
CA CYS A 103 3.41 0.97 8.24
C CYS A 103 3.94 2.19 7.48
N GLU A 104 4.26 3.25 8.23
CA GLU A 104 4.95 4.42 7.72
C GLU A 104 6.39 4.42 8.21
N VAL A 105 7.33 4.11 7.33
CA VAL A 105 8.77 4.08 7.64
C VAL A 105 9.42 5.45 7.43
N ASP A 106 10.56 5.68 8.07
CA ASP A 106 11.32 6.92 7.94
C ASP A 106 11.73 7.23 6.50
N ARG A 107 11.91 8.52 6.21
CA ARG A 107 12.34 9.03 4.89
C ARG A 107 13.63 8.42 4.37
N GLN A 108 14.54 8.00 5.26
CA GLN A 108 15.80 7.35 4.87
C GLN A 108 15.56 6.08 4.04
N TYR A 109 14.45 5.38 4.26
CA TYR A 109 14.08 4.16 3.53
C TYR A 109 13.48 4.44 2.14
N TYR A 110 13.31 5.72 1.78
CA TYR A 110 12.88 6.17 0.45
C TYR A 110 13.98 6.86 -0.36
N LYS A 111 15.25 6.86 0.10
CA LYS A 111 16.37 7.46 -0.64
C LYS A 111 16.67 6.67 -1.92
N ARG A 112 16.91 7.41 -3.03
CA ARG A 112 17.03 6.81 -4.37
C ARG A 112 18.26 5.93 -4.55
N PHE A 113 19.44 6.40 -4.16
CA PHE A 113 20.72 5.78 -4.49
C PHE A 113 21.42 5.16 -3.28
N HIS A 114 20.82 5.24 -2.11
CA HIS A 114 21.40 4.75 -0.87
C HIS A 114 20.37 3.93 -0.11
N LYS A 115 20.40 2.61 -0.34
CA LYS A 115 19.50 1.69 0.36
C LYS A 115 20.05 1.41 1.75
N VAL A 116 19.38 1.92 2.77
CA VAL A 116 19.66 1.61 4.17
C VAL A 116 19.07 0.24 4.48
N PRO A 117 19.82 -0.73 5.05
CA PRO A 117 19.26 -1.99 5.51
C PRO A 117 18.20 -1.75 6.59
N MET A 118 17.05 -2.42 6.46
CA MET A 118 16.02 -2.41 7.49
C MET A 118 16.10 -3.72 8.27
N LYS A 119 16.24 -3.60 9.58
CA LYS A 119 16.24 -4.72 10.49
C LYS A 119 14.85 -4.89 11.12
N LYS A 120 14.54 -6.09 11.59
CA LYS A 120 13.29 -6.40 12.28
C LYS A 120 13.07 -5.50 13.51
N GLU A 121 14.12 -5.24 14.27
CA GLU A 121 14.11 -4.45 15.51
C GLU A 121 13.62 -3.01 15.27
N TYR A 122 13.92 -2.45 14.09
CA TYR A 122 13.38 -1.14 13.71
C TYR A 122 11.84 -1.18 13.62
N LEU A 123 11.29 -2.22 13.01
CA LEU A 123 9.83 -2.38 12.88
C LEU A 123 9.18 -2.73 14.22
N GLU A 124 9.83 -3.50 15.07
CA GLU A 124 9.36 -3.80 16.44
C GLU A 124 9.30 -2.55 17.33
N GLY A 125 10.21 -1.59 17.11
CA GLY A 125 10.17 -0.29 17.79
C GLY A 125 9.19 0.71 17.18
N LEU A 126 8.77 0.49 15.94
CA LEU A 126 7.91 1.41 15.19
C LEU A 126 6.44 1.02 15.23
N LEU A 127 6.14 -0.27 15.14
CA LEU A 127 4.80 -0.82 14.98
C LEU A 127 4.31 -1.46 16.28
N PRO A 128 3.00 -1.47 16.53
CA PRO A 128 2.43 -2.25 17.62
C PRO A 128 2.78 -3.73 17.47
N GLU A 129 2.89 -4.43 18.61
CA GLU A 129 3.11 -5.87 18.61
C GLU A 129 1.99 -6.59 17.84
N GLY A 130 2.39 -7.50 16.96
CA GLY A 130 1.45 -8.28 16.15
C GLY A 130 0.69 -9.31 17.01
N ARG A 131 -0.60 -9.46 16.76
CA ARG A 131 -1.45 -10.46 17.43
C ARG A 131 -1.22 -11.84 16.85
N GLN A 132 -0.77 -12.78 17.68
CA GLN A 132 -0.47 -14.17 17.29
C GLN A 132 -1.73 -14.98 16.89
N ASP A 133 -2.90 -14.56 17.38
CA ASP A 133 -4.20 -15.19 17.12
C ASP A 133 -4.92 -14.66 15.86
N CYS A 134 -4.33 -13.67 15.17
CA CYS A 134 -4.87 -13.05 13.96
C CYS A 134 -3.98 -13.32 12.75
N PHE A 135 -4.60 -13.34 11.56
CA PHE A 135 -3.90 -13.22 10.28
C PHE A 135 -3.46 -11.76 10.10
N GLN A 136 -2.16 -11.53 9.99
CA GLN A 136 -1.58 -10.19 9.99
C GLN A 136 -1.38 -9.63 8.60
N ILE A 137 -2.13 -8.57 8.26
CA ILE A 137 -1.97 -7.80 7.04
C ILE A 137 -1.16 -6.54 7.36
N LEU A 138 -0.06 -6.33 6.63
CA LEU A 138 0.75 -5.12 6.73
C LEU A 138 0.61 -4.28 5.45
N LEU A 139 0.13 -3.05 5.60
CA LEU A 139 0.10 -2.06 4.54
C LEU A 139 1.43 -1.30 4.58
N ALA A 140 2.41 -1.73 3.78
CA ALA A 140 3.76 -1.16 3.76
C ALA A 140 4.09 -0.70 2.34
N HIS A 141 4.07 0.60 2.10
CA HIS A 141 4.14 1.18 0.77
C HIS A 141 5.38 0.76 -0.04
N ASN A 142 6.57 0.70 0.60
CA ASN A 142 7.82 0.34 -0.06
C ASN A 142 8.10 -1.17 -0.04
N PRO A 143 8.07 -1.88 -1.19
CA PRO A 143 8.26 -3.33 -1.25
C PRO A 143 9.71 -3.79 -1.00
N ASP A 144 10.68 -2.87 -1.06
CA ASP A 144 12.11 -3.20 -0.99
C ASP A 144 12.53 -3.85 0.34
N TYR A 145 11.70 -3.70 1.37
CA TYR A 145 11.98 -4.18 2.73
C TYR A 145 11.15 -5.41 3.11
N PHE A 146 10.61 -6.12 2.13
CA PHE A 146 9.80 -7.31 2.37
C PHE A 146 10.42 -8.33 3.34
N PRO A 147 11.73 -8.65 3.29
CA PRO A 147 12.34 -9.56 4.28
C PRO A 147 12.19 -9.08 5.73
N ALA A 148 12.27 -7.76 5.98
CA ALA A 148 12.07 -7.20 7.31
C ALA A 148 10.61 -7.28 7.74
N TYR A 149 9.67 -7.00 6.83
CA TYR A 149 8.23 -7.13 7.08
C TYR A 149 7.83 -8.58 7.43
N ALA A 150 8.39 -9.55 6.68
CA ALA A 150 8.20 -10.96 6.95
C ALA A 150 8.78 -11.38 8.33
N ALA A 151 9.98 -10.89 8.65
CA ALA A 151 10.62 -11.13 9.94
C ALA A 151 9.88 -10.49 11.13
N TRP A 152 9.22 -9.34 10.91
CA TRP A 152 8.34 -8.71 11.92
C TRP A 152 7.10 -9.57 12.21
N GLY A 153 6.64 -10.37 11.26
CA GLY A 153 5.55 -11.34 11.44
C GLY A 153 4.31 -11.08 10.59
N ALA A 154 4.42 -10.28 9.52
CA ALA A 154 3.32 -10.12 8.58
C ALA A 154 3.04 -11.43 7.84
N ASP A 155 1.79 -11.89 7.81
CA ASP A 155 1.36 -13.01 6.96
C ASP A 155 1.16 -12.54 5.50
N LEU A 156 0.59 -11.34 5.33
CA LEU A 156 0.38 -10.69 4.05
C LEU A 156 0.89 -9.24 4.08
N VAL A 157 1.72 -8.88 3.11
CA VAL A 157 2.18 -7.50 2.91
C VAL A 157 1.57 -6.95 1.62
N LEU A 158 0.96 -5.77 1.71
CA LEU A 158 0.44 -5.05 0.55
C LEU A 158 1.32 -3.83 0.31
N SER A 159 1.90 -3.75 -0.88
CA SER A 159 2.86 -2.71 -1.27
C SER A 159 2.54 -2.11 -2.63
N GLY A 160 3.13 -0.96 -2.92
CA GLY A 160 3.01 -0.24 -4.19
C GLY A 160 4.33 0.37 -4.62
N HIS A 161 4.37 1.71 -4.71
CA HIS A 161 5.56 2.56 -4.87
C HIS A 161 6.29 2.48 -6.22
N LEU A 162 6.46 1.30 -6.81
CA LEU A 162 7.27 1.10 -8.02
C LEU A 162 6.45 1.20 -9.32
N HIS A 163 5.13 1.33 -9.22
CA HIS A 163 4.17 1.49 -10.33
C HIS A 163 4.32 0.44 -11.45
N GLY A 164 4.87 -0.75 -11.16
CA GLY A 164 5.14 -1.78 -12.16
C GLY A 164 6.29 -1.46 -13.12
N GLY A 165 7.02 -0.37 -12.88
CA GLY A 165 8.02 0.20 -13.78
C GLY A 165 7.42 1.13 -14.85
N VAL A 166 8.27 1.94 -15.49
CA VAL A 166 7.87 2.83 -16.60
C VAL A 166 7.57 2.02 -17.86
N ILE A 167 8.37 1.00 -18.11
CA ILE A 167 8.25 0.06 -19.24
C ILE A 167 8.18 -1.35 -18.67
N ARG A 168 7.18 -2.10 -19.16
CA ARG A 168 7.01 -3.50 -18.81
C ARG A 168 7.09 -4.37 -20.06
N LEU A 169 7.96 -5.39 -20.04
CA LEU A 169 8.08 -6.35 -21.14
C LEU A 169 7.42 -7.68 -20.75
N PRO A 170 6.77 -8.36 -21.71
CA PRO A 170 6.30 -9.72 -21.51
C PRO A 170 7.45 -10.62 -21.03
N LEU A 171 7.20 -11.48 -20.05
CA LEU A 171 8.13 -12.41 -19.42
C LEU A 171 9.26 -11.79 -18.57
N LEU A 172 9.68 -10.55 -18.84
CA LEU A 172 10.76 -9.87 -18.12
C LEU A 172 10.28 -8.95 -16.99
N GLY A 173 8.98 -8.62 -16.98
CA GLY A 173 8.43 -7.70 -15.97
C GLY A 173 8.81 -6.24 -16.21
N GLY A 174 8.94 -5.46 -15.12
CA GLY A 174 9.35 -4.06 -15.16
C GLY A 174 10.83 -3.91 -15.49
N VAL A 175 11.14 -3.24 -16.59
CA VAL A 175 12.52 -3.04 -17.05
C VAL A 175 13.20 -1.88 -16.33
N ILE A 176 12.49 -0.78 -16.15
CA ILE A 176 13.00 0.43 -15.51
C ILE A 176 12.00 0.90 -14.46
N SER A 177 12.45 0.98 -13.21
CA SER A 177 11.63 1.59 -12.15
C SER A 177 11.59 3.11 -12.33
N PRO A 178 10.60 3.81 -11.72
CA PRO A 178 10.57 5.27 -11.70
C PRO A 178 11.81 5.91 -11.06
N ARG A 179 12.59 5.12 -10.34
CA ARG A 179 13.88 5.54 -9.75
C ARG A 179 15.08 5.26 -10.65
N LEU A 180 14.87 4.88 -11.91
CA LEU A 180 15.89 4.51 -12.89
C LEU A 180 16.71 3.25 -12.50
N HIS A 181 16.18 2.40 -11.62
CA HIS A 181 16.77 1.09 -11.37
C HIS A 181 16.31 0.13 -12.46
N LEU A 182 17.26 -0.56 -13.07
CA LEU A 182 17.01 -1.61 -14.04
C LEU A 182 16.57 -2.88 -13.31
N PHE A 183 15.54 -3.54 -13.83
CA PHE A 183 15.01 -4.82 -13.35
C PHE A 183 14.76 -4.84 -11.82
N PRO A 184 13.86 -3.97 -11.29
CA PRO A 184 13.57 -3.96 -9.87
C PRO A 184 13.00 -5.32 -9.43
N ARG A 185 13.48 -5.83 -8.30
CA ARG A 185 13.12 -7.18 -7.80
C ARG A 185 11.61 -7.33 -7.56
N TYR A 186 10.94 -6.26 -7.09
CA TYR A 186 9.54 -6.27 -6.69
C TYR A 186 8.72 -5.29 -7.53
N ASP A 187 8.70 -5.51 -8.84
CA ASP A 187 8.08 -4.61 -9.81
C ASP A 187 6.55 -4.71 -9.90
N GLY A 188 5.96 -5.78 -9.39
CA GLY A 188 4.52 -6.03 -9.37
C GLY A 188 4.18 -7.51 -9.31
N GLY A 189 3.03 -7.84 -8.72
CA GLY A 189 2.59 -9.23 -8.56
C GLY A 189 2.87 -9.81 -7.17
N LYS A 190 2.97 -11.14 -7.08
CA LYS A 190 3.05 -11.90 -5.82
C LYS A 190 4.47 -12.39 -5.57
N PHE A 191 4.95 -12.19 -4.33
CA PHE A 191 6.25 -12.64 -3.84
C PHE A 191 6.11 -13.35 -2.50
N THR A 192 7.03 -14.25 -2.18
CA THR A 192 7.04 -14.99 -0.91
C THR A 192 8.38 -14.87 -0.19
N CYS A 193 8.35 -14.83 1.14
CA CYS A 193 9.51 -14.85 2.01
C CYS A 193 9.17 -15.64 3.28
N GLY A 194 9.68 -16.86 3.41
CA GLY A 194 9.24 -17.79 4.45
C GLY A 194 7.74 -18.07 4.34
N ASN A 195 7.00 -17.84 5.41
CA ASN A 195 5.54 -17.99 5.46
C ASN A 195 4.77 -16.75 5.02
N SER A 196 5.47 -15.65 4.74
CA SER A 196 4.87 -14.38 4.35
C SER A 196 4.67 -14.30 2.85
N THR A 197 3.56 -13.71 2.46
CA THR A 197 3.28 -13.32 1.06
C THR A 197 3.28 -11.80 0.95
N MET A 198 3.86 -11.27 -0.12
CA MET A 198 3.70 -9.86 -0.48
C MET A 198 3.03 -9.74 -1.84
N ILE A 199 2.07 -8.84 -1.94
CA ILE A 199 1.46 -8.43 -3.20
C ILE A 199 1.88 -6.98 -3.45
N VAL A 200 2.50 -6.77 -4.61
CA VAL A 200 2.91 -5.43 -5.06
C VAL A 200 1.97 -5.01 -6.18
N SER A 201 1.15 -3.99 -5.90
CA SER A 201 0.28 -3.39 -6.91
C SER A 201 1.07 -2.47 -7.83
N ARG A 202 0.73 -2.50 -9.11
CA ARG A 202 1.24 -1.54 -10.10
C ARG A 202 0.58 -0.16 -9.98
N GLY A 203 -0.42 -0.06 -9.12
CA GLY A 203 -1.15 1.18 -8.86
C GLY A 203 -1.96 1.67 -10.07
N LEU A 204 -2.68 2.76 -9.87
CA LEU A 204 -3.59 3.35 -10.86
C LEU A 204 -3.02 4.62 -11.51
N GLY A 205 -2.21 5.37 -10.76
CA GLY A 205 -1.66 6.65 -11.16
C GLY A 205 -0.43 6.54 -12.07
N MET A 206 -0.05 7.67 -12.65
CA MET A 206 1.23 7.83 -13.36
C MET A 206 2.29 8.36 -12.39
N HIS A 207 3.55 8.08 -12.68
CA HIS A 207 4.69 8.61 -11.94
C HIS A 207 5.17 9.94 -12.55
N THR A 208 6.32 10.44 -12.08
CA THR A 208 7.01 11.65 -12.59
C THR A 208 7.16 11.66 -14.12
N ILE A 209 7.33 10.49 -14.72
CA ILE A 209 7.25 10.31 -16.18
C ILE A 209 5.80 9.91 -16.49
N PRO A 210 5.01 10.76 -17.18
CA PRO A 210 3.59 10.51 -17.43
C PRO A 210 3.40 9.50 -18.57
N PHE A 211 4.10 8.38 -18.50
CA PHE A 211 4.10 7.35 -19.52
C PHE A 211 4.16 5.97 -18.88
N ARG A 212 3.26 5.09 -19.32
CA ARG A 212 3.25 3.66 -18.98
C ARG A 212 3.17 2.85 -20.28
N PHE A 213 4.20 2.09 -20.58
CA PHE A 213 4.20 1.20 -21.74
C PHE A 213 3.94 -0.24 -21.29
N ASN A 214 2.88 -0.84 -21.86
CA ASN A 214 2.43 -2.20 -21.54
C ASN A 214 2.21 -2.45 -20.03
N ASN A 215 1.84 -1.41 -19.29
CA ASN A 215 1.67 -1.41 -17.85
C ASN A 215 0.35 -0.71 -17.46
N PRO A 216 -0.81 -1.33 -17.67
CA PRO A 216 -2.11 -0.76 -17.30
C PRO A 216 -2.24 -0.59 -15.80
N GLY A 217 -3.13 0.32 -15.37
CA GLY A 217 -3.54 0.43 -13.97
C GLY A 217 -4.12 -0.88 -13.44
N GLU A 218 -3.92 -1.16 -12.15
CA GLU A 218 -4.29 -2.42 -11.53
C GLU A 218 -5.13 -2.22 -10.28
N LEU A 219 -6.26 -2.92 -10.22
CA LEU A 219 -7.03 -3.19 -9.01
C LEU A 219 -6.73 -4.62 -8.60
N VAL A 220 -6.35 -4.83 -7.36
CA VAL A 220 -6.05 -6.18 -6.82
C VAL A 220 -7.22 -6.63 -5.97
N ASP A 221 -7.84 -7.74 -6.34
CA ASP A 221 -8.85 -8.43 -5.54
C ASP A 221 -8.21 -9.58 -4.76
N ILE A 222 -8.43 -9.59 -3.43
CA ILE A 222 -7.82 -10.56 -2.50
C ILE A 222 -8.92 -11.22 -1.69
N THR A 223 -9.04 -12.53 -1.80
CA THR A 223 -9.92 -13.32 -0.95
C THR A 223 -9.12 -14.05 0.12
N ILE A 224 -9.38 -13.74 1.39
CA ILE A 224 -8.80 -14.43 2.54
C ILE A 224 -9.82 -15.42 3.10
N ARG A 225 -9.43 -16.69 3.21
CA ARG A 225 -10.33 -17.74 3.71
C ARG A 225 -9.69 -18.45 4.89
N LYS A 226 -10.48 -18.65 5.97
CA LYS A 226 -10.05 -19.52 7.07
C LYS A 226 -9.99 -20.96 6.55
N ARG A 227 -8.85 -21.62 6.71
CA ARG A 227 -8.71 -23.04 6.36
C ARG A 227 -9.58 -23.86 7.31
N LYS A 228 -10.45 -24.73 6.78
CA LYS A 228 -11.16 -25.73 7.59
C LYS A 228 -10.09 -26.71 8.11
N ASN A 229 -9.93 -26.79 9.43
CA ASN A 229 -8.99 -27.72 10.06
C ASN A 229 -9.47 -29.15 9.85
N ASN A 230 -8.79 -29.92 9.01
CA ASN A 230 -8.76 -31.38 9.16
C ASN A 230 -7.62 -31.70 10.14
N GLY A 231 -7.84 -31.48 11.43
CA GLY A 231 -7.09 -32.12 12.52
C GLY A 231 -5.65 -31.65 12.81
N SER A 232 -5.16 -30.53 12.27
CA SER A 232 -3.89 -29.93 12.68
C SER A 232 -3.91 -28.41 12.66
N ILE A 233 -3.45 -27.78 13.74
CA ILE A 233 -3.35 -26.33 13.89
C ILE A 233 -2.20 -25.84 13.00
N GLY A 234 -2.50 -25.43 11.78
CA GLY A 234 -1.56 -24.79 10.87
C GLY A 234 -2.19 -23.53 10.30
N LYS A 235 -1.62 -22.36 10.54
CA LYS A 235 -1.98 -21.10 9.90
C LYS A 235 -1.62 -21.21 8.41
N THR A 236 -2.60 -21.42 7.51
CA THR A 236 -2.40 -21.28 6.07
C THR A 236 -3.62 -20.60 5.48
N ALA A 237 -3.44 -19.38 5.01
CA ALA A 237 -4.38 -18.72 4.12
C ALA A 237 -4.02 -19.06 2.68
N GLY A 238 -5.00 -19.45 1.86
CA GLY A 238 -4.84 -19.48 0.39
C GLY A 238 -5.14 -18.09 -0.16
N ILE A 239 -4.29 -17.56 -0.99
CA ILE A 239 -4.45 -16.31 -1.74
C ILE A 239 -4.66 -16.67 -3.20
#